data_a0d8549ca8e05df504a034e027345783
#
_entry.id   a0d8549ca8e05df504a034e027345783
#
_cell.length_a   1.000
_cell.length_b   1.000
_cell.length_c   1.000
_cell.angle_alpha   90.00
_cell.angle_beta   90.00
_cell.angle_gamma   90.00
#
_symmetry.space_group_name_H-M   'P 1'
#
loop_
_entity.id
_entity.type
_entity.pdbx_description
1 polymer ?
#
loop_
_entity_poly.entity_id
_entity_poly.type
_entity_poly.pdbx_seq_one_letter_code
_entity_poly.pdbx_strand_id
1 'polypeptide(L)'
;MAARRGGSAGPREPKAGDYYRGVRELIAFVTARLDEDQSAAAWESKSVLAGCHDRARTEREARAYRTVLEMAAAAWDEMEAVSADPGAGGEARAMALGKMTTAMTVLLSLASVWDDHPGYPAAARRGPEGG
;
A
#
# COMPACT_ATOMS: atom_id res chain seq x y z
N MET A 1 -31.52 -13.13 -26.48
CA MET A 1 -30.99 -12.92 -26.02
C MET A 1 -30.23 -12.53 -25.49
N ALA A 2 -30.34 -12.44 -25.09
CA ALA A 2 -29.63 -12.03 -24.64
C ALA A 2 -28.75 -12.12 -24.15
N ALA A 3 -28.57 -12.25 -24.01
CA ALA A 3 -27.83 -12.36 -23.50
C ALA A 3 -26.82 -12.04 -23.25
N ARG A 4 -26.89 -11.79 -23.32
CA ARG A 4 -26.12 -11.51 -23.13
C ARG A 4 -25.47 -11.14 -22.52
N ARG A 5 -25.70 -11.00 -22.27
CA ARG A 5 -25.20 -10.55 -21.75
C ARG A 5 -24.35 -10.64 -21.19
N GLY A 6 -24.80 -10.57 -21.16
CA GLY A 6 -24.09 -10.76 -20.31
C GLY A 6 -22.95 -10.82 -20.11
N GLY A 7 -22.86 -10.52 -20.52
CA GLY A 7 -21.79 -10.30 -20.45
C GLY A 7 -20.75 -10.55 -19.65
N SER A 8 -20.93 -11.06 -19.19
CA SER A 8 -19.97 -11.48 -18.34
C SER A 8 -18.89 -12.25 -18.90
N ALA A 9 -18.88 -12.50 -20.10
CA ALA A 9 -17.90 -13.37 -20.68
C ALA A 9 -16.50 -12.81 -20.68
N GLY A 10 -16.31 -11.52 -20.72
CA GLY A 10 -15.00 -10.93 -20.72
C GLY A 10 -14.51 -10.59 -19.33
N PRO A 11 -13.20 -10.36 -19.17
CA PRO A 11 -12.70 -9.88 -17.90
C PRO A 11 -13.30 -8.52 -17.59
N ARG A 12 -13.79 -8.39 -16.39
CA ARG A 12 -14.34 -7.11 -15.95
C ARG A 12 -13.22 -6.14 -15.77
N GLU A 13 -13.45 -4.92 -16.18
CA GLU A 13 -12.55 -3.86 -15.79
C GLU A 13 -12.64 -3.72 -14.28
N PRO A 14 -11.51 -3.66 -13.59
CA PRO A 14 -11.54 -3.49 -12.14
C PRO A 14 -12.19 -2.15 -11.82
N LYS A 15 -13.16 -2.18 -10.96
CA LYS A 15 -13.73 -0.96 -10.42
C LYS A 15 -12.67 -0.25 -9.61
N ALA A 16 -12.78 1.05 -9.51
CA ALA A 16 -11.85 1.83 -8.69
C ALA A 16 -11.72 1.26 -7.27
N GLY A 17 -12.85 0.81 -6.71
CA GLY A 17 -12.84 0.20 -5.40
C GLY A 17 -12.01 -1.07 -5.33
N ASP A 18 -12.00 -1.86 -6.39
CA ASP A 18 -11.21 -3.09 -6.43
C ASP A 18 -9.71 -2.79 -6.51
N TYR A 19 -9.35 -1.77 -7.27
CA TYR A 19 -7.96 -1.32 -7.37
C TYR A 19 -7.43 -0.89 -6.00
N TYR A 20 -8.22 -0.11 -5.27
CA TYR A 20 -7.79 0.43 -3.99
C TYR A 20 -8.02 -0.52 -2.81
N ARG A 21 -8.75 -1.61 -3.03
CA ARG A 21 -8.92 -2.63 -1.98
C ARG A 21 -7.59 -3.17 -1.51
N GLY A 22 -6.66 -3.34 -2.42
CA GLY A 22 -5.33 -3.83 -2.12
C GLY A 22 -4.49 -2.88 -1.29
N VAL A 23 -4.87 -1.59 -1.20
CA VAL A 23 -4.11 -0.62 -0.43
C VAL A 23 -4.06 -0.99 1.04
N ARG A 24 -5.18 -1.38 1.62
CA ARG A 24 -5.21 -1.77 3.03
C ARG A 24 -4.34 -2.99 3.31
N GLU A 25 -4.42 -3.98 2.44
CA GLU A 25 -3.59 -5.18 2.56
C GLU A 25 -2.12 -4.82 2.42
N LEU A 26 -1.80 -3.92 1.51
CA LEU A 26 -0.43 -3.49 1.28
C LEU A 26 0.10 -2.70 2.48
N ILE A 27 -0.70 -1.81 3.05
CA ILE A 27 -0.33 -1.08 4.27
C ILE A 27 -0.06 -2.05 5.40
N ALA A 28 -0.95 -3.03 5.59
CA ALA A 28 -0.80 -4.03 6.65
C ALA A 28 0.47 -4.87 6.43
N PHE A 29 0.73 -5.27 5.20
CA PHE A 29 1.91 -6.05 4.86
C PHE A 29 3.19 -5.27 5.17
N VAL A 30 3.30 -4.03 4.70
CA VAL A 30 4.50 -3.21 4.93
C VAL A 30 4.68 -2.94 6.41
N THR A 31 3.60 -2.64 7.13
CA THR A 31 3.65 -2.41 8.57
C THR A 31 4.23 -3.63 9.30
N ALA A 32 3.74 -4.82 8.96
CA ALA A 32 4.22 -6.06 9.57
C ALA A 32 5.71 -6.30 9.27
N ARG A 33 6.14 -6.02 8.04
CA ARG A 33 7.56 -6.19 7.68
C ARG A 33 8.44 -5.21 8.42
N LEU A 34 8.01 -3.96 8.56
CA LEU A 34 8.77 -2.97 9.33
C LEU A 34 8.87 -3.36 10.81
N ASP A 35 7.77 -3.86 11.38
CA ASP A 35 7.78 -4.32 12.77
C ASP A 35 8.75 -5.47 12.96
N GLU A 36 8.79 -6.42 12.04
CA GLU A 36 9.75 -7.52 12.09
C GLU A 36 11.18 -7.02 12.01
N ASP A 37 11.45 -6.13 11.06
CA ASP A 37 12.81 -5.61 10.85
C ASP A 37 13.27 -4.80 12.06
N GLN A 38 12.38 -4.01 12.66
CA GLN A 38 12.71 -3.25 13.86
C GLN A 38 12.95 -4.18 15.05
N SER A 39 12.18 -5.24 15.17
CA SER A 39 12.37 -6.22 16.23
C SER A 39 13.69 -6.95 16.07
N ALA A 40 14.04 -7.33 14.85
CA ALA A 40 15.31 -7.97 14.56
C ALA A 40 16.48 -7.04 14.86
N ALA A 41 16.38 -5.78 14.45
CA ALA A 41 17.41 -4.78 14.71
C ALA A 41 17.58 -4.55 16.22
N ALA A 42 16.48 -4.50 16.95
CA ALA A 42 16.53 -4.35 18.40
C ALA A 42 17.17 -5.55 19.07
N TRP A 43 16.91 -6.74 18.57
CA TRP A 43 17.52 -7.97 19.05
C TRP A 43 19.02 -7.97 18.77
N GLU A 44 19.40 -7.65 17.55
CA GLU A 44 20.80 -7.60 17.14
C GLU A 44 21.59 -6.54 17.92
N SER A 45 20.96 -5.42 18.24
CA SER A 45 21.61 -4.35 18.97
C SER A 45 21.98 -4.74 20.40
N LYS A 46 21.43 -5.83 20.92
CA LYS A 46 21.82 -6.36 22.23
C LYS A 46 23.05 -7.26 22.10
N SER A 47 23.45 -7.56 20.89
CA SER A 47 24.66 -8.33 20.63
C SER A 47 25.86 -7.37 20.66
N VAL A 48 26.96 -7.82 21.25
CA VAL A 48 28.20 -7.05 21.33
C VAL A 48 28.76 -6.72 19.95
N LEU A 49 28.37 -7.50 18.94
CA LEU A 49 28.92 -7.37 17.59
C LEU A 49 28.09 -6.47 16.69
N ALA A 50 26.95 -6.00 17.14
CA ALA A 50 26.10 -5.12 16.33
C ALA A 50 26.74 -3.74 16.22
N GLY A 51 26.94 -3.27 14.99
CA GLY A 51 27.46 -1.95 14.75
C GLY A 51 26.45 -0.86 15.05
N CYS A 52 26.86 0.13 15.82
CA CYS A 52 25.95 1.22 16.24
C CYS A 52 25.43 2.05 15.07
N HIS A 53 26.21 2.17 13.99
CA HIS A 53 25.76 2.98 12.86
C HIS A 53 24.61 2.36 12.11
N ASP A 54 24.60 1.05 11.99
CA ASP A 54 23.54 0.36 11.24
C ASP A 54 22.20 0.47 11.94
N ARG A 55 22.24 0.47 13.26
CA ARG A 55 21.04 0.64 14.06
C ARG A 55 20.39 2.01 13.83
N ALA A 56 21.20 3.07 13.91
CA ALA A 56 20.69 4.43 13.73
C ALA A 56 20.10 4.62 12.33
N ARG A 57 20.75 4.05 11.32
CA ARG A 57 20.27 4.10 9.95
C ARG A 57 18.96 3.34 9.79
N THR A 58 18.90 2.13 10.34
CA THR A 58 17.69 1.30 10.28
C THR A 58 16.51 2.00 10.94
N GLU A 59 16.75 2.63 12.08
CA GLU A 59 15.70 3.38 12.77
C GLU A 59 15.19 4.58 11.96
N ARG A 60 16.10 5.30 11.30
CA ARG A 60 15.73 6.44 10.46
C ARG A 60 14.94 5.97 9.24
N GLU A 61 15.36 4.90 8.62
CA GLU A 61 14.66 4.33 7.46
C GLU A 61 13.27 3.87 7.86
N ALA A 62 13.16 3.16 8.98
CA ALA A 62 11.86 2.70 9.46
C ALA A 62 10.93 3.87 9.75
N ARG A 63 11.46 4.93 10.32
CA ARG A 63 10.67 6.13 10.59
C ARG A 63 10.17 6.78 9.31
N ALA A 64 11.04 6.87 8.31
CA ALA A 64 10.66 7.41 7.01
C ALA A 64 9.56 6.56 6.36
N TYR A 65 9.69 5.24 6.43
CA TYR A 65 8.70 4.33 5.87
C TYR A 65 7.36 4.44 6.60
N ARG A 66 7.39 4.58 7.92
CA ARG A 66 6.15 4.77 8.68
C ARG A 66 5.45 6.07 8.34
N THR A 67 6.21 7.12 8.05
CA THR A 67 5.63 8.38 7.57
C THR A 67 4.90 8.16 6.25
N VAL A 68 5.48 7.40 5.34
CA VAL A 68 4.83 7.06 4.07
C VAL A 68 3.54 6.27 4.31
N LEU A 69 3.58 5.31 5.23
CA LEU A 69 2.39 4.53 5.58
C LEU A 69 1.27 5.41 6.16
N GLU A 70 1.63 6.35 7.01
CA GLU A 70 0.65 7.30 7.57
C GLU A 70 0.03 8.15 6.49
N MET A 71 0.83 8.63 5.53
CA MET A 71 0.33 9.40 4.41
C MET A 71 -0.61 8.56 3.53
N ALA A 72 -0.27 7.30 3.31
CA ALA A 72 -1.11 6.40 2.52
C ALA A 72 -2.44 6.12 3.23
N ALA A 73 -2.39 5.90 4.53
CA ALA A 73 -3.61 5.69 5.32
C ALA A 73 -4.50 6.92 5.31
N ALA A 74 -3.92 8.10 5.42
CA ALA A 74 -4.67 9.35 5.35
C ALA A 74 -5.31 9.56 3.98
N ALA A 75 -4.59 9.22 2.91
CA ALA A 75 -5.12 9.31 1.56
C ALA A 75 -6.29 8.35 1.35
N TRP A 76 -6.19 7.16 1.92
CA TRP A 76 -7.28 6.18 1.89
C TRP A 76 -8.51 6.70 2.61
N ASP A 77 -8.33 7.25 3.82
CA ASP A 77 -9.44 7.79 4.61
C ASP A 77 -10.13 8.94 3.88
N GLU A 78 -9.35 9.82 3.26
CA GLU A 78 -9.90 10.92 2.48
C GLU A 78 -10.73 10.39 1.30
N MET A 79 -10.22 9.39 0.61
CA MET A 79 -10.93 8.79 -0.51
C MET A 79 -12.24 8.15 -0.08
N GLU A 80 -12.23 7.44 1.04
CA GLU A 80 -13.45 6.85 1.60
C GLU A 80 -14.46 7.92 1.96
N ALA A 81 -14.01 8.99 2.59
CA ALA A 81 -14.89 10.09 3.00
C ALA A 81 -15.53 10.78 1.79
N VAL A 82 -14.73 11.05 0.76
CA VAL A 82 -15.23 11.69 -0.46
C VAL A 82 -16.19 10.75 -1.20
N SER A 83 -15.88 9.46 -1.25
CA SER A 83 -16.75 8.47 -1.90
C SER A 83 -18.10 8.32 -1.19
N ALA A 84 -18.11 8.49 0.13
CA ALA A 84 -19.33 8.38 0.93
C ALA A 84 -20.17 9.64 0.91
N ASP A 85 -19.63 10.76 0.42
CA ASP A 85 -20.31 12.03 0.41
C ASP A 85 -20.94 12.30 -0.96
N PRO A 86 -22.27 12.20 -1.10
CA PRO A 86 -22.92 12.48 -2.38
C PRO A 86 -22.81 13.95 -2.78
N GLY A 87 -22.53 14.83 -1.83
CA GLY A 87 -22.37 16.25 -2.10
C GLY A 87 -20.94 16.64 -2.53
N ALA A 88 -20.02 15.68 -2.52
CA ALA A 88 -18.65 15.99 -2.89
C ALA A 88 -18.55 16.35 -4.37
N GLY A 89 -17.89 17.45 -4.66
CA GLY A 89 -17.71 17.92 -6.03
C GLY A 89 -16.66 17.11 -6.79
N GLY A 90 -16.66 17.30 -8.11
CA GLY A 90 -15.70 16.62 -8.98
C GLY A 90 -14.26 16.94 -8.66
N GLU A 91 -13.99 18.18 -8.24
CA GLU A 91 -12.64 18.60 -7.89
C GLU A 91 -12.14 17.85 -6.65
N ALA A 92 -13.00 17.75 -5.62
CA ALA A 92 -12.64 17.02 -4.40
C ALA A 92 -12.37 15.53 -4.70
N ARG A 93 -13.20 14.95 -5.57
CA ARG A 93 -13.03 13.55 -5.97
C ARG A 93 -11.75 13.34 -6.76
N ALA A 94 -11.45 14.23 -7.68
CA ALA A 94 -10.23 14.16 -8.48
C ALA A 94 -8.99 14.31 -7.60
N MET A 95 -9.04 15.20 -6.63
CA MET A 95 -7.93 15.41 -5.71
C MET A 95 -7.69 14.18 -4.83
N ALA A 96 -8.75 13.62 -4.28
CA ALA A 96 -8.64 12.41 -3.46
C ALA A 96 -8.08 11.24 -4.28
N LEU A 97 -8.54 11.09 -5.51
CA LEU A 97 -8.06 10.05 -6.41
C LEU A 97 -6.58 10.23 -6.72
N GLY A 98 -6.15 11.46 -7.00
CA GLY A 98 -4.76 11.77 -7.26
C GLY A 98 -3.84 11.43 -6.10
N LYS A 99 -4.26 11.79 -4.89
CA LYS A 99 -3.50 11.46 -3.68
C LYS A 99 -3.41 9.95 -3.48
N MET A 100 -4.50 9.25 -3.72
CA MET A 100 -4.55 7.79 -3.54
C MET A 100 -3.66 7.10 -4.57
N THR A 101 -3.70 7.55 -5.81
CA THR A 101 -2.86 7.00 -6.88
C THR A 101 -1.38 7.18 -6.57
N THR A 102 -1.01 8.37 -6.10
CA THR A 102 0.37 8.64 -5.70
C THR A 102 0.78 7.76 -4.54
N ALA A 103 -0.08 7.65 -3.52
CA ALA A 103 0.19 6.83 -2.36
C ALA A 103 0.36 5.35 -2.74
N MET A 104 -0.48 4.86 -3.64
CA MET A 104 -0.40 3.48 -4.10
C MET A 104 0.92 3.21 -4.83
N THR A 105 1.34 4.13 -5.67
CA THR A 105 2.61 4.03 -6.39
C THR A 105 3.79 3.94 -5.41
N VAL A 106 3.78 4.81 -4.41
CA VAL A 106 4.85 4.83 -3.41
C VAL A 106 4.83 3.55 -2.58
N LEU A 107 3.64 3.10 -2.17
CA LEU A 107 3.50 1.86 -1.40
C LEU A 107 3.99 0.64 -2.17
N LEU A 108 3.67 0.56 -3.45
CA LEU A 108 4.14 -0.55 -4.29
C LEU A 108 5.66 -0.55 -4.39
N SER A 109 6.24 0.62 -4.57
CA SER A 109 7.70 0.75 -4.61
C SER A 109 8.33 0.34 -3.30
N LEU A 110 7.74 0.76 -2.19
CA LEU A 110 8.22 0.43 -0.87
C LEU A 110 8.11 -1.07 -0.60
N ALA A 111 6.96 -1.65 -0.91
CA ALA A 111 6.69 -3.06 -0.66
C ALA A 111 7.59 -3.98 -1.51
N SER A 112 8.06 -3.48 -2.66
CA SER A 112 8.89 -4.30 -3.56
C SER A 112 10.18 -4.78 -2.93
N VAL A 113 10.61 -4.16 -1.85
CA VAL A 113 11.79 -4.61 -1.07
C VAL A 113 11.56 -6.02 -0.54
N TRP A 114 10.30 -6.40 -0.32
CA TRP A 114 9.94 -7.72 0.20
C TRP A 114 9.16 -8.55 -0.84
N ASP A 115 9.41 -8.36 -2.12
CA ASP A 115 8.65 -9.01 -3.18
C ASP A 115 8.81 -10.54 -3.21
N ASP A 116 9.86 -11.06 -2.60
CA ASP A 116 10.09 -12.49 -2.47
C ASP A 116 9.46 -13.09 -1.21
N HIS A 117 8.86 -12.25 -0.37
CA HIS A 117 8.23 -12.73 0.85
C HIS A 117 6.94 -13.51 0.52
N PRO A 118 6.72 -14.69 1.16
CA PRO A 118 5.52 -15.48 0.86
C PRO A 118 4.21 -14.75 1.10
N GLY A 119 4.20 -13.79 2.03
CA GLY A 119 3.01 -13.00 2.32
C GLY A 119 2.81 -11.78 1.43
N TYR A 120 3.66 -11.60 0.42
CA TYR A 120 3.56 -10.44 -0.46
C TYR A 120 2.18 -10.43 -1.13
N PRO A 121 1.43 -9.32 -1.05
CA PRO A 121 0.05 -9.30 -1.54
C PRO A 121 -0.07 -9.60 -3.03
N ALA A 122 -1.07 -10.40 -3.37
CA ALA A 122 -1.32 -10.76 -4.77
C ALA A 122 -1.58 -9.53 -5.64
N ALA A 123 -2.25 -8.53 -5.08
CA ALA A 123 -2.53 -7.28 -5.79
C ALA A 123 -1.23 -6.57 -6.20
N ALA A 124 -0.22 -6.63 -5.33
CA ALA A 124 1.07 -6.02 -5.61
C ALA A 124 1.86 -6.81 -6.67
N ARG A 125 1.69 -8.13 -6.68
CA ARG A 125 2.36 -9.00 -7.66
C ARG A 125 1.88 -8.74 -9.08
N ARG A 126 0.63 -8.34 -9.22
CA ARG A 126 0.07 -8.05 -10.54
C ARG A 126 0.66 -6.80 -11.15
N GLY A 127 1.02 -5.84 -10.30
CA GLY A 127 1.58 -4.60 -10.76
C GLY A 127 0.62 -3.79 -11.60
N PRO A 128 1.06 -2.63 -12.08
CA PRO A 128 0.22 -1.77 -12.91
C PRO A 128 -0.07 -2.37 -14.27
N GLU A 129 0.68 -3.33 -14.70
CA GLU A 129 0.49 -3.95 -16.00
C GLU A 129 -0.61 -5.00 -16.00
N GLY A 130 -1.10 -5.30 -14.85
CA GLY A 130 -2.27 -6.11 -14.72
C GLY A 130 -2.15 -7.51 -15.26
N GLY A 131 -0.98 -7.86 -15.55
CA GLY A 131 -0.62 -9.16 -16.04
C GLY A 131 -1.68 -10.05 -16.55
#